data_c8b5c8c0f354dec6fbbef98edcda0d53
#
_entry.id   c8b5c8c0f354dec6fbbef98edcda0d53
#
_cell.length_a   1.000
_cell.length_b   1.000
_cell.length_c   1.000
_cell.angle_alpha   90.00
_cell.angle_beta   90.00
_cell.angle_gamma   90.00
#
_symmetry.space_group_name_H-M   'P 1'
#
loop_
_entity.id
_entity.type
_entity.pdbx_description
1 polymer ?
#
loop_
_entity_poly.entity_id
_entity_poly.type
_entity_poly.pdbx_seq_one_letter_code
_entity_poly.pdbx_strand_id
1 'polypeptide(L)'
;PLYSSAASDVYKRQVDVQADGSWDVSAPLYREDVESFPDLAEEVIREYGYDHIVPTFLNTAAVTNGGLNYEQKQQLKTKRLLAAQGFYEASTLAFYSNAEFDMLHIPAEDEARKAIRILNPISENLSVMRTLLAPSMLNVIVDNLKKGNAEGRLFEMAPVYLAKELPINEHPHERQTLCLGAFGPEEDFFTVKGALEALADCFGLHFDYKRETTPWLHPGISAAVYCNGKRLGVFGKLANEINAELEIAKDQKDSQNIYLGELDLSLIHISEPTRLRRIS
;
A
#
# COMPACT_ATOMS: atom_id res chain seq x y z
N PRO A 1 9.56 32.64 36.03
CA PRO A 1 10.81 32.04 36.52
C PRO A 1 10.61 31.02 37.63
N LEU A 2 9.91 31.37 38.73
CA LEU A 2 9.73 30.46 39.89
C LEU A 2 8.87 29.23 39.58
N TYR A 3 7.96 29.33 38.59
CA TYR A 3 7.09 28.22 38.19
C TYR A 3 7.80 27.19 37.30
N SER A 4 8.80 27.60 36.50
CA SER A 4 9.55 26.71 35.65
C SER A 4 10.50 25.78 36.41
N SER A 5 11.10 26.25 37.52
CA SER A 5 11.92 25.39 38.37
C SER A 5 11.07 24.35 39.12
N ALA A 6 9.87 24.73 39.59
CA ALA A 6 8.95 23.80 40.26
C ALA A 6 8.42 22.70 39.27
N ALA A 7 8.16 23.04 38.01
CA ALA A 7 7.77 22.08 37.01
C ALA A 7 8.88 21.05 36.69
N SER A 8 10.14 21.48 36.69
CA SER A 8 11.28 20.58 36.52
C SER A 8 11.48 19.64 37.72
N ASP A 9 11.18 20.09 38.95
CA ASP A 9 11.28 19.26 40.16
C ASP A 9 10.20 18.15 40.22
N VAL A 10 9.01 18.38 39.68
CA VAL A 10 7.91 17.41 39.69
C VAL A 10 8.31 16.08 39.01
N TYR A 11 9.21 16.12 38.04
CA TYR A 11 9.72 14.93 37.35
C TYR A 11 11.06 14.40 37.88
N LYS A 12 11.42 14.76 39.11
CA LYS A 12 12.67 14.33 39.78
C LYS A 12 13.94 14.68 38.98
N ARG A 13 13.93 15.83 38.30
CA ARG A 13 15.11 16.42 37.70
C ARG A 13 15.78 17.32 38.74
N GLN A 14 17.09 17.21 38.83
CA GLN A 14 17.85 18.15 39.62
C GLN A 14 18.10 19.41 38.78
N VAL A 15 17.73 20.56 39.31
CA VAL A 15 17.95 21.86 38.69
C VAL A 15 18.78 22.70 39.65
N ASP A 16 20.01 23.01 39.28
CA ASP A 16 20.89 23.88 40.03
C ASP A 16 20.92 25.25 39.34
N VAL A 17 20.43 26.26 40.02
CA VAL A 17 20.41 27.65 39.53
C VAL A 17 21.75 28.30 39.82
N GLN A 18 22.45 28.72 38.76
CA GLN A 18 23.74 29.36 38.86
C GLN A 18 23.63 30.88 39.22
N ALA A 19 24.72 31.45 39.67
CA ALA A 19 24.77 32.88 40.10
C ALA A 19 24.52 33.86 38.92
N ASP A 20 24.78 33.43 37.68
CA ASP A 20 24.53 34.19 36.46
C ASP A 20 23.11 34.07 35.94
N GLY A 21 22.25 33.27 36.59
CA GLY A 21 20.87 32.99 36.20
C GLY A 21 20.69 31.85 35.22
N SER A 22 21.76 31.15 34.81
CA SER A 22 21.66 29.90 34.03
C SER A 22 21.25 28.75 34.95
N TRP A 23 20.79 27.66 34.31
CA TRP A 23 20.33 26.47 35.01
C TRP A 23 21.10 25.26 34.51
N ASP A 24 21.70 24.52 35.42
CA ASP A 24 22.23 23.21 35.16
C ASP A 24 21.14 22.19 35.48
N VAL A 25 20.76 21.42 34.46
CA VAL A 25 19.68 20.43 34.56
C VAL A 25 20.23 19.04 34.36
N SER A 26 20.05 18.16 35.34
CA SER A 26 20.42 16.78 35.28
C SER A 26 19.19 15.92 35.01
N ALA A 27 19.10 15.25 33.83
CA ALA A 27 18.06 14.31 33.55
C ALA A 27 18.29 12.99 34.31
N PRO A 28 17.22 12.34 34.86
CA PRO A 28 17.32 11.02 35.45
C PRO A 28 17.74 9.98 34.42
N LEU A 29 18.49 8.96 34.81
CA LEU A 29 19.00 7.90 33.89
C LEU A 29 17.92 7.11 33.15
N TYR A 30 16.69 7.08 33.64
CA TYR A 30 15.57 6.43 32.98
C TYR A 30 14.90 7.29 31.91
N ARG A 31 15.29 8.55 31.73
CA ARG A 31 14.82 9.51 30.73
C ARG A 31 15.91 9.69 29.66
N GLU A 32 16.17 8.64 28.93
CA GLU A 32 17.14 8.62 27.82
C GLU A 32 16.74 9.52 26.65
N ASP A 33 15.46 9.93 26.62
CA ASP A 33 14.87 10.82 25.62
C ASP A 33 15.23 12.30 25.82
N VAL A 34 15.78 12.69 27.00
CA VAL A 34 16.10 14.09 27.34
C VAL A 34 17.60 14.31 27.21
N GLU A 35 18.05 14.66 26.01
CA GLU A 35 19.48 14.83 25.70
C GLU A 35 19.89 16.30 25.50
N SER A 36 18.91 17.16 25.13
CA SER A 36 19.21 18.51 24.65
C SER A 36 18.26 19.57 25.22
N PHE A 37 18.59 20.86 24.97
CA PHE A 37 17.74 21.98 25.39
C PHE A 37 16.30 21.92 24.84
N PRO A 38 16.04 21.56 23.59
CA PRO A 38 14.66 21.39 23.09
C PRO A 38 13.85 20.39 23.91
N ASP A 39 14.44 19.29 24.34
CA ASP A 39 13.76 18.27 25.13
C ASP A 39 13.36 18.79 26.52
N LEU A 40 14.24 19.60 27.12
CA LEU A 40 13.93 20.31 28.36
C LEU A 40 12.83 21.35 28.17
N ALA A 41 12.84 22.07 27.05
CA ALA A 41 11.81 23.05 26.73
C ALA A 41 10.45 22.39 26.53
N GLU A 42 10.42 21.19 25.87
CA GLU A 42 9.22 20.39 25.74
C GLU A 42 8.63 20.01 27.10
N GLU A 43 9.46 19.54 28.02
CA GLU A 43 9.01 19.17 29.34
C GLU A 43 8.41 20.37 30.11
N VAL A 44 9.03 21.52 29.98
CA VAL A 44 8.51 22.75 30.63
C VAL A 44 7.16 23.15 30.03
N ILE A 45 7.03 23.17 28.70
CA ILE A 45 5.77 23.57 28.05
C ILE A 45 4.65 22.55 28.25
N ARG A 46 4.99 21.28 28.39
CA ARG A 46 4.03 20.22 28.67
C ARG A 46 3.34 20.41 30.02
N GLU A 47 4.08 20.87 31.01
CA GLU A 47 3.55 21.18 32.34
C GLU A 47 2.92 22.58 32.43
N TYR A 48 3.55 23.56 31.76
CA TYR A 48 3.05 24.94 31.77
C TYR A 48 1.76 25.09 30.95
N GLY A 49 1.61 24.32 29.90
CA GLY A 49 0.46 24.27 29.00
C GLY A 49 0.78 24.71 27.58
N TYR A 50 0.45 23.87 26.60
CA TYR A 50 0.64 24.17 25.18
C TYR A 50 -0.17 25.38 24.69
N ASP A 51 -1.25 25.76 25.42
CA ASP A 51 -2.07 26.94 25.11
C ASP A 51 -1.31 28.25 25.16
N HIS A 52 -0.14 28.27 25.83
CA HIS A 52 0.74 29.43 25.88
C HIS A 52 1.62 29.59 24.62
N ILE A 53 1.65 28.59 23.74
CA ILE A 53 2.37 28.69 22.48
C ILE A 53 1.53 29.49 21.49
N VAL A 54 2.03 30.66 21.10
CA VAL A 54 1.42 31.48 20.05
C VAL A 54 1.91 30.96 18.67
N PRO A 55 1.05 30.33 17.88
CA PRO A 55 1.45 29.86 16.57
C PRO A 55 1.75 31.04 15.64
N THR A 56 2.81 30.92 14.86
CA THR A 56 3.21 31.91 13.87
C THR A 56 3.24 31.31 12.48
N PHE A 57 2.89 32.13 11.48
CA PHE A 57 3.06 31.72 10.08
C PHE A 57 4.52 31.92 9.64
N LEU A 58 4.97 31.10 8.68
CA LEU A 58 6.26 31.29 8.04
C LEU A 58 6.25 32.60 7.24
N ASN A 59 7.15 33.53 7.57
CA ASN A 59 7.20 34.85 6.92
C ASN A 59 7.68 34.80 5.47
N THR A 60 8.33 33.70 5.04
CA THR A 60 8.96 33.56 3.73
C THR A 60 8.27 32.54 2.82
N ALA A 61 7.27 31.84 3.30
CA ALA A 61 6.56 30.84 2.50
C ALA A 61 5.46 31.51 1.70
N ALA A 62 5.46 31.29 0.39
CA ALA A 62 4.29 31.61 -0.45
C ALA A 62 3.11 30.75 0.03
N VAL A 63 1.93 31.37 0.12
CA VAL A 63 0.69 30.64 0.42
C VAL A 63 0.42 29.71 -0.78
N THR A 64 0.49 28.40 -0.54
CA THR A 64 0.14 27.40 -1.54
C THR A 64 -1.28 26.90 -1.28
N ASN A 65 -2.05 26.74 -2.36
CA ASN A 65 -3.35 26.08 -2.25
C ASN A 65 -3.13 24.62 -1.86
N GLY A 66 -3.61 24.24 -0.69
CA GLY A 66 -3.60 22.85 -0.24
C GLY A 66 -4.58 21.99 -1.06
N GLY A 67 -4.52 20.68 -0.87
CA GLY A 67 -5.43 19.71 -1.46
C GLY A 67 -4.69 18.59 -2.21
N LEU A 68 -5.48 17.64 -2.70
CA LEU A 68 -4.95 16.50 -3.46
C LEU A 68 -4.54 16.95 -4.87
N ASN A 69 -3.38 16.48 -5.34
CA ASN A 69 -2.99 16.60 -6.73
C ASN A 69 -3.89 15.72 -7.64
N TYR A 70 -3.67 15.78 -8.94
CA TYR A 70 -4.49 15.03 -9.90
C TYR A 70 -4.43 13.52 -9.63
N GLU A 71 -3.25 12.96 -9.53
CA GLU A 71 -3.04 11.53 -9.31
C GLU A 71 -3.69 11.05 -8.01
N GLN A 72 -3.50 11.77 -6.90
CA GLN A 72 -4.13 11.46 -5.62
C GLN A 72 -5.67 11.50 -5.71
N LYS A 73 -6.23 12.43 -6.49
CA LYS A 73 -7.69 12.47 -6.74
C LYS A 73 -8.18 11.23 -7.49
N GLN A 74 -7.42 10.78 -8.51
CA GLN A 74 -7.78 9.55 -9.26
C GLN A 74 -7.67 8.31 -8.37
N GLN A 75 -6.62 8.21 -7.57
CA GLN A 75 -6.47 7.13 -6.60
C GLN A 75 -7.63 7.09 -5.62
N LEU A 76 -8.00 8.22 -5.02
CA LEU A 76 -9.12 8.30 -4.09
C LEU A 76 -10.46 7.97 -4.77
N LYS A 77 -10.64 8.38 -6.03
CA LYS A 77 -11.84 8.07 -6.83
C LYS A 77 -11.94 6.56 -7.08
N THR A 78 -10.83 5.92 -7.45
CA THR A 78 -10.74 4.46 -7.63
C THR A 78 -11.09 3.71 -6.34
N LYS A 79 -10.49 4.09 -5.22
CA LYS A 79 -10.75 3.46 -3.92
C LYS A 79 -12.23 3.58 -3.51
N ARG A 80 -12.83 4.75 -3.66
CA ARG A 80 -14.25 4.98 -3.35
C ARG A 80 -15.18 4.18 -4.25
N LEU A 81 -14.85 4.06 -5.53
CA LEU A 81 -15.60 3.26 -6.47
C LEU A 81 -15.62 1.78 -6.06
N LEU A 82 -14.45 1.21 -5.79
CA LEU A 82 -14.33 -0.20 -5.40
C LEU A 82 -15.01 -0.47 -4.05
N ALA A 83 -14.86 0.44 -3.09
CA ALA A 83 -15.58 0.35 -1.82
C ALA A 83 -17.10 0.39 -1.99
N ALA A 84 -17.62 1.22 -2.90
CA ALA A 84 -19.04 1.28 -3.23
C ALA A 84 -19.55 0.00 -3.92
N GLN A 85 -18.68 -0.80 -4.52
CA GLN A 85 -18.97 -2.12 -5.09
C GLN A 85 -18.81 -3.28 -4.10
N GLY A 86 -18.57 -2.97 -2.82
CA GLY A 86 -18.45 -3.97 -1.75
C GLY A 86 -17.05 -4.57 -1.61
N PHE A 87 -16.03 -3.96 -2.22
CA PHE A 87 -14.64 -4.36 -1.98
C PHE A 87 -14.06 -3.67 -0.75
N TYR A 88 -13.33 -4.41 0.07
CA TYR A 88 -12.55 -3.89 1.19
C TYR A 88 -11.11 -3.62 0.78
N GLU A 89 -10.54 -2.51 1.22
CA GLU A 89 -9.15 -2.19 0.96
C GLU A 89 -8.23 -3.05 1.83
N ALA A 90 -7.32 -3.76 1.19
CA ALA A 90 -6.20 -4.45 1.84
C ALA A 90 -4.94 -3.57 1.76
N SER A 91 -4.07 -3.69 2.75
CA SER A 91 -2.77 -3.05 2.77
C SER A 91 -1.74 -4.07 3.21
N THR A 92 -0.93 -4.54 2.27
CA THR A 92 0.09 -5.55 2.51
C THR A 92 1.49 -4.93 2.53
N LEU A 93 2.47 -5.69 3.05
CA LEU A 93 3.86 -5.24 3.06
C LEU A 93 4.42 -5.16 1.64
N ALA A 94 5.32 -4.20 1.43
CA ALA A 94 6.03 -4.03 0.15
C ALA A 94 7.13 -5.10 -0.07
N PHE A 95 7.25 -6.05 0.84
CA PHE A 95 8.28 -7.08 0.88
C PHE A 95 7.64 -8.46 1.00
N TYR A 96 8.27 -9.44 0.35
CA TYR A 96 7.94 -10.85 0.50
C TYR A 96 9.18 -11.72 0.23
N SER A 97 9.04 -13.02 0.10
CA SER A 97 10.11 -13.94 -0.28
C SER A 97 9.93 -14.47 -1.71
N ASN A 98 10.96 -15.12 -2.24
CA ASN A 98 10.84 -15.81 -3.52
C ASN A 98 9.83 -16.96 -3.51
N ALA A 99 9.47 -17.50 -2.34
CA ALA A 99 8.44 -18.53 -2.21
C ALA A 99 7.05 -18.05 -2.71
N GLU A 100 6.82 -16.73 -2.68
CA GLU A 100 5.59 -16.13 -3.21
C GLU A 100 5.43 -16.34 -4.73
N PHE A 101 6.55 -16.33 -5.45
CA PHE A 101 6.55 -16.66 -6.88
C PHE A 101 6.32 -18.15 -7.11
N ASP A 102 6.87 -19.00 -6.24
CA ASP A 102 6.68 -20.45 -6.32
C ASP A 102 5.23 -20.81 -6.03
N MET A 103 4.60 -20.17 -5.06
CA MET A 103 3.17 -20.31 -4.73
C MET A 103 2.25 -19.99 -5.93
N LEU A 104 2.62 -19.04 -6.77
CA LEU A 104 1.89 -18.70 -8.00
C LEU A 104 2.38 -19.44 -9.24
N HIS A 105 3.24 -20.44 -9.09
CA HIS A 105 3.84 -21.22 -10.19
C HIS A 105 4.50 -20.35 -11.28
N ILE A 106 5.04 -19.19 -10.89
CA ILE A 106 5.72 -18.28 -11.82
C ILE A 106 7.04 -18.94 -12.26
N PRO A 107 7.32 -19.08 -13.57
CA PRO A 107 8.54 -19.68 -14.07
C PRO A 107 9.80 -18.97 -13.57
N ALA A 108 10.92 -19.72 -13.47
CA ALA A 108 12.18 -19.19 -12.92
C ALA A 108 12.75 -18.04 -13.79
N GLU A 109 12.50 -18.08 -15.09
CA GLU A 109 12.92 -17.09 -16.07
C GLU A 109 11.98 -15.89 -16.24
N ASP A 110 10.84 -15.89 -15.55
CA ASP A 110 9.87 -14.80 -15.66
C ASP A 110 10.43 -13.48 -15.12
N GLU A 111 10.13 -12.39 -15.83
CA GLU A 111 10.55 -11.04 -15.45
C GLU A 111 10.06 -10.64 -14.04
N ALA A 112 8.92 -11.16 -13.59
CA ALA A 112 8.41 -10.92 -12.25
C ALA A 112 9.39 -11.39 -11.16
N ARG A 113 10.23 -12.38 -11.44
CA ARG A 113 11.25 -12.88 -10.50
C ARG A 113 12.51 -12.01 -10.39
N LYS A 114 12.63 -10.98 -11.22
CA LYS A 114 13.71 -9.99 -11.11
C LYS A 114 13.47 -9.04 -9.93
N ALA A 115 13.23 -9.60 -8.75
CA ALA A 115 12.95 -8.86 -7.54
C ALA A 115 14.23 -8.33 -6.89
N ILE A 116 14.17 -7.13 -6.35
CA ILE A 116 15.27 -6.46 -5.67
C ILE A 116 15.44 -7.10 -4.28
N ARG A 117 16.63 -7.63 -4.03
CA ARG A 117 16.94 -8.20 -2.72
C ARG A 117 17.28 -7.12 -1.70
N ILE A 118 16.73 -7.26 -0.49
CA ILE A 118 17.00 -6.37 0.64
C ILE A 118 18.28 -6.85 1.33
N LEU A 119 19.21 -5.93 1.62
CA LEU A 119 20.52 -6.27 2.21
C LEU A 119 20.40 -6.78 3.64
N ASN A 120 19.50 -6.18 4.43
CA ASN A 120 19.27 -6.50 5.84
C ASN A 120 17.76 -6.71 6.09
N PRO A 121 17.18 -7.79 5.57
CA PRO A 121 15.76 -8.04 5.70
C PRO A 121 15.37 -8.30 7.16
N ILE A 122 14.16 -7.90 7.55
CA ILE A 122 13.60 -8.16 8.88
C ILE A 122 13.47 -9.67 9.13
N SER A 123 13.17 -10.44 8.07
CA SER A 123 13.13 -11.91 8.09
C SER A 123 13.37 -12.44 6.68
N GLU A 124 13.69 -13.75 6.56
CA GLU A 124 13.83 -14.42 5.26
C GLU A 124 12.54 -14.36 4.42
N ASN A 125 11.38 -14.35 5.08
CA ASN A 125 10.07 -14.22 4.42
C ASN A 125 9.80 -12.81 3.87
N LEU A 126 10.63 -11.83 4.18
CA LEU A 126 10.51 -10.43 3.76
C LEU A 126 11.83 -9.96 3.12
N SER A 127 12.41 -10.78 2.26
CA SER A 127 13.79 -10.63 1.75
C SER A 127 13.89 -9.93 0.39
N VAL A 128 12.78 -9.78 -0.33
CA VAL A 128 12.75 -9.11 -1.64
C VAL A 128 11.61 -8.09 -1.73
N MET A 129 11.79 -7.07 -2.54
CA MET A 129 10.73 -6.11 -2.85
C MET A 129 9.73 -6.74 -3.84
N ARG A 130 8.44 -6.51 -3.60
CA ARG A 130 7.38 -7.07 -4.43
C ARG A 130 7.42 -6.51 -5.85
N THR A 131 7.26 -7.41 -6.82
CA THR A 131 7.09 -7.10 -8.24
C THR A 131 5.66 -7.32 -8.73
N LEU A 132 4.85 -8.02 -7.92
CA LEU A 132 3.43 -8.28 -8.12
C LEU A 132 2.68 -8.06 -6.79
N LEU A 133 1.39 -7.72 -6.86
CA LEU A 133 0.47 -7.68 -5.72
C LEU A 133 -0.31 -8.99 -5.53
N ALA A 134 -0.48 -9.77 -6.61
CA ALA A 134 -1.28 -11.00 -6.59
C ALA A 134 -0.86 -12.02 -5.52
N PRO A 135 0.47 -12.27 -5.26
CA PRO A 135 0.87 -13.16 -4.18
C PRO A 135 0.38 -12.68 -2.80
N SER A 136 0.59 -11.40 -2.51
CA SER A 136 0.17 -10.80 -1.23
C SER A 136 -1.34 -10.84 -1.06
N MET A 137 -2.10 -10.56 -2.13
CA MET A 137 -3.56 -10.65 -2.13
C MET A 137 -4.04 -12.09 -1.86
N LEU A 138 -3.41 -13.08 -2.49
CA LEU A 138 -3.74 -14.48 -2.26
C LEU A 138 -3.49 -14.88 -0.79
N ASN A 139 -2.38 -14.45 -0.20
CA ASN A 139 -2.09 -14.68 1.22
C ASN A 139 -3.16 -14.07 2.13
N VAL A 140 -3.62 -12.83 1.84
CA VAL A 140 -4.71 -12.22 2.61
C VAL A 140 -6.01 -13.02 2.48
N ILE A 141 -6.34 -13.54 1.30
CA ILE A 141 -7.51 -14.41 1.09
C ILE A 141 -7.37 -15.70 1.91
N VAL A 142 -6.22 -16.37 1.83
CA VAL A 142 -5.94 -17.59 2.60
C VAL A 142 -6.06 -17.36 4.10
N ASP A 143 -5.53 -16.26 4.60
CA ASP A 143 -5.64 -15.89 6.02
C ASP A 143 -7.09 -15.63 6.46
N ASN A 144 -7.90 -15.03 5.59
CA ASN A 144 -9.33 -14.84 5.84
C ASN A 144 -10.07 -16.17 5.89
N LEU A 145 -9.80 -17.05 4.94
CA LEU A 145 -10.38 -18.41 4.92
C LEU A 145 -10.00 -19.21 6.18
N LYS A 146 -8.72 -19.18 6.58
CA LYS A 146 -8.25 -19.81 7.83
C LYS A 146 -8.95 -19.27 9.08
N LYS A 147 -9.36 -18.02 9.08
CA LYS A 147 -10.11 -17.37 10.17
C LYS A 147 -11.63 -17.60 10.12
N GLY A 148 -12.11 -18.35 9.12
CA GLY A 148 -13.53 -18.68 8.97
C GLY A 148 -14.35 -17.67 8.18
N ASN A 149 -13.70 -16.68 7.55
CA ASN A 149 -14.37 -15.77 6.62
C ASN A 149 -14.54 -16.50 5.27
N ALA A 150 -15.75 -17.00 5.01
CA ALA A 150 -16.01 -17.87 3.86
C ALA A 150 -16.11 -17.13 2.51
N GLU A 151 -16.31 -15.82 2.53
CA GLU A 151 -16.46 -15.00 1.32
C GLU A 151 -15.91 -13.59 1.54
N GLY A 152 -15.57 -12.91 0.46
CA GLY A 152 -15.11 -11.53 0.53
C GLY A 152 -14.62 -11.00 -0.82
N ARG A 153 -14.61 -9.67 -0.91
CA ARG A 153 -14.04 -8.92 -2.04
C ARG A 153 -13.02 -7.95 -1.49
N LEU A 154 -11.81 -8.03 -2.00
CA LEU A 154 -10.66 -7.26 -1.53
C LEU A 154 -10.03 -6.51 -2.70
N PHE A 155 -9.47 -5.34 -2.42
CA PHE A 155 -8.58 -4.68 -3.37
C PHE A 155 -7.36 -4.09 -2.64
N GLU A 156 -6.26 -4.01 -3.35
CA GLU A 156 -5.09 -3.24 -2.92
C GLU A 156 -4.62 -2.37 -4.09
N MET A 157 -4.37 -1.11 -3.81
CA MET A 157 -3.78 -0.18 -4.77
C MET A 157 -2.46 0.35 -4.21
N ALA A 158 -1.37 -0.14 -4.76
CA ALA A 158 -0.04 0.11 -4.21
C ALA A 158 1.05 -0.02 -5.29
N PRO A 159 2.25 0.54 -5.05
CA PRO A 159 3.38 0.37 -5.96
C PRO A 159 3.95 -1.04 -5.91
N VAL A 160 4.41 -1.52 -7.07
CA VAL A 160 5.34 -2.64 -7.23
C VAL A 160 6.67 -2.09 -7.75
N TYR A 161 7.76 -2.80 -7.50
CA TYR A 161 9.13 -2.30 -7.70
C TYR A 161 9.83 -3.11 -8.79
N LEU A 162 10.01 -2.50 -9.95
CA LEU A 162 10.55 -3.16 -11.13
C LEU A 162 11.98 -2.66 -11.39
N ALA A 163 12.95 -3.56 -11.25
CA ALA A 163 14.35 -3.27 -11.59
C ALA A 163 14.55 -3.39 -13.10
N LYS A 164 15.29 -2.47 -13.70
CA LYS A 164 15.75 -2.62 -15.09
C LYS A 164 16.82 -3.68 -15.20
N GLU A 165 17.74 -3.71 -14.24
CA GLU A 165 18.82 -4.69 -14.13
C GLU A 165 19.14 -5.02 -12.68
N LEU A 166 19.75 -6.17 -12.46
CA LEU A 166 20.22 -6.61 -11.14
C LEU A 166 21.71 -6.94 -11.21
N PRO A 167 22.55 -6.52 -10.23
CA PRO A 167 22.18 -5.66 -9.10
C PRO A 167 21.77 -4.25 -9.55
N ILE A 168 20.89 -3.60 -8.79
CA ILE A 168 20.39 -2.26 -9.12
C ILE A 168 21.51 -1.23 -9.08
N ASN A 169 21.56 -0.35 -10.08
CA ASN A 169 22.45 0.81 -10.17
C ASN A 169 21.70 2.15 -10.18
N GLU A 170 20.37 2.11 -10.30
CA GLU A 170 19.45 3.25 -10.25
C GLU A 170 18.21 2.89 -9.44
N HIS A 171 17.38 3.90 -9.12
CA HIS A 171 16.10 3.65 -8.45
C HIS A 171 15.19 2.77 -9.32
N PRO A 172 14.49 1.78 -8.73
CA PRO A 172 13.54 0.96 -9.47
C PRO A 172 12.38 1.78 -10.01
N HIS A 173 11.75 1.29 -11.05
CA HIS A 173 10.49 1.84 -11.51
C HIS A 173 9.37 1.43 -10.54
N GLU A 174 8.81 2.40 -9.83
CA GLU A 174 7.66 2.22 -8.95
C GLU A 174 6.37 2.32 -9.78
N ARG A 175 5.80 1.17 -10.10
CA ARG A 175 4.58 1.10 -10.91
C ARG A 175 3.36 0.98 -10.01
N GLN A 176 2.47 1.98 -10.07
CA GLN A 176 1.20 1.93 -9.35
C GLN A 176 0.30 0.83 -9.93
N THR A 177 -0.04 -0.13 -9.10
CA THR A 177 -0.74 -1.35 -9.49
C THR A 177 -2.02 -1.50 -8.66
N LEU A 178 -3.09 -1.96 -9.29
CA LEU A 178 -4.33 -2.38 -8.65
C LEU A 178 -4.39 -3.91 -8.65
N CYS A 179 -4.60 -4.50 -7.49
CA CYS A 179 -4.97 -5.90 -7.37
C CYS A 179 -6.39 -6.03 -6.83
N LEU A 180 -7.16 -6.90 -7.43
CA LEU A 180 -8.50 -7.30 -6.99
C LEU A 180 -8.48 -8.76 -6.58
N GLY A 181 -9.17 -9.08 -5.48
CA GLY A 181 -9.40 -10.44 -5.02
C GLY A 181 -10.87 -10.62 -4.68
N ALA A 182 -11.49 -11.69 -5.17
CA ALA A 182 -12.84 -12.08 -4.79
C ALA A 182 -12.85 -13.58 -4.46
N PHE A 183 -13.49 -13.96 -3.38
CA PHE A 183 -13.54 -15.35 -2.96
C PHE A 183 -14.87 -15.66 -2.28
N GLY A 184 -15.37 -16.85 -2.52
CA GLY A 184 -16.65 -17.33 -1.98
C GLY A 184 -17.45 -18.15 -2.98
N PRO A 185 -18.49 -18.85 -2.52
CA PRO A 185 -19.29 -19.74 -3.38
C PRO A 185 -20.05 -19.00 -4.49
N GLU A 186 -20.49 -17.77 -4.22
CA GLU A 186 -21.24 -16.94 -5.14
C GLU A 186 -20.36 -16.04 -6.04
N GLU A 187 -19.04 -16.02 -5.80
CA GLU A 187 -18.14 -15.19 -6.59
C GLU A 187 -17.81 -15.87 -7.93
N ASP A 188 -17.77 -15.07 -8.99
CA ASP A 188 -17.51 -15.53 -10.34
C ASP A 188 -16.58 -14.61 -11.13
N PHE A 189 -16.30 -14.97 -12.37
CA PHE A 189 -15.50 -14.18 -13.30
C PHE A 189 -16.06 -12.77 -13.51
N PHE A 190 -17.39 -12.66 -13.51
CA PHE A 190 -18.07 -11.39 -13.77
C PHE A 190 -18.04 -10.44 -12.58
N THR A 191 -17.80 -10.93 -11.36
CA THR A 191 -17.57 -10.07 -10.20
C THR A 191 -16.36 -9.15 -10.43
N VAL A 192 -15.22 -9.73 -10.79
CA VAL A 192 -14.00 -8.94 -11.06
C VAL A 192 -14.15 -8.15 -12.37
N LYS A 193 -14.72 -8.76 -13.42
CA LYS A 193 -14.96 -8.07 -14.70
C LYS A 193 -15.87 -6.85 -14.51
N GLY A 194 -16.95 -6.95 -13.76
CA GLY A 194 -17.87 -5.85 -13.48
C GLY A 194 -17.20 -4.70 -12.72
N ALA A 195 -16.31 -5.02 -11.77
CA ALA A 195 -15.51 -4.00 -11.08
C ALA A 195 -14.59 -3.25 -12.05
N LEU A 196 -13.97 -3.97 -13.00
CA LEU A 196 -13.12 -3.37 -14.03
C LEU A 196 -13.93 -2.53 -15.04
N GLU A 197 -15.11 -2.98 -15.44
CA GLU A 197 -16.01 -2.21 -16.32
C GLU A 197 -16.47 -0.91 -15.65
N ALA A 198 -16.87 -0.98 -14.39
CA ALA A 198 -17.22 0.21 -13.63
C ALA A 198 -16.03 1.18 -13.45
N LEU A 199 -14.81 0.64 -13.31
CA LEU A 199 -13.61 1.44 -13.29
C LEU A 199 -13.39 2.16 -14.63
N ALA A 200 -13.54 1.44 -15.74
CA ALA A 200 -13.45 2.02 -17.09
C ALA A 200 -14.48 3.13 -17.28
N ASP A 201 -15.76 2.87 -16.98
CA ASP A 201 -16.84 3.85 -17.09
C ASP A 201 -16.58 5.10 -16.22
N CYS A 202 -16.09 4.89 -15.00
CA CYS A 202 -15.79 5.98 -14.05
C CYS A 202 -14.75 6.96 -14.59
N PHE A 203 -13.83 6.48 -15.42
CA PHE A 203 -12.78 7.28 -16.05
C PHE A 203 -13.04 7.62 -17.53
N GLY A 204 -14.20 7.21 -18.05
CA GLY A 204 -14.55 7.43 -19.46
C GLY A 204 -13.65 6.65 -20.42
N LEU A 205 -13.18 5.47 -19.99
CA LEU A 205 -12.33 4.58 -20.74
C LEU A 205 -13.12 3.42 -21.34
N HIS A 206 -12.54 2.74 -22.30
CA HIS A 206 -13.05 1.49 -22.82
C HIS A 206 -11.99 0.40 -22.63
N PHE A 207 -12.38 -0.72 -22.00
CA PHE A 207 -11.53 -1.87 -21.82
C PHE A 207 -11.90 -2.96 -22.81
N ASP A 208 -10.89 -3.45 -23.56
CA ASP A 208 -10.99 -4.64 -24.38
C ASP A 208 -10.46 -5.84 -23.60
N TYR A 209 -11.14 -6.97 -23.74
CA TYR A 209 -10.77 -8.22 -23.07
C TYR A 209 -10.35 -9.26 -24.12
N LYS A 210 -9.18 -9.86 -23.89
CA LYS A 210 -8.65 -10.93 -24.75
C LYS A 210 -8.32 -12.14 -23.91
N ARG A 211 -8.62 -13.32 -24.40
CA ARG A 211 -8.20 -14.55 -23.73
C ARG A 211 -6.68 -14.59 -23.62
N GLU A 212 -6.20 -14.75 -22.42
CA GLU A 212 -4.77 -14.87 -22.12
C GLU A 212 -4.58 -15.81 -20.93
N THR A 213 -3.54 -16.63 -20.97
CA THR A 213 -3.21 -17.60 -19.94
C THR A 213 -1.98 -17.12 -19.18
N THR A 214 -2.05 -17.15 -17.87
CA THR A 214 -0.92 -16.91 -16.97
C THR A 214 -0.73 -18.12 -16.05
N PRO A 215 0.45 -18.36 -15.50
CA PRO A 215 0.68 -19.54 -14.66
C PRO A 215 -0.27 -19.67 -13.47
N TRP A 216 -0.70 -18.55 -12.91
CA TRP A 216 -1.53 -18.50 -11.70
C TRP A 216 -3.04 -18.38 -11.94
N LEU A 217 -3.47 -18.25 -13.20
CA LEU A 217 -4.89 -18.21 -13.55
C LEU A 217 -5.33 -19.44 -14.33
N HIS A 218 -6.58 -19.81 -14.13
CA HIS A 218 -7.21 -20.93 -14.83
C HIS A 218 -7.27 -20.67 -16.36
N PRO A 219 -6.74 -21.55 -17.21
CA PRO A 219 -6.58 -21.28 -18.63
C PRO A 219 -7.89 -21.07 -19.41
N GLY A 220 -9.00 -21.55 -18.85
CA GLY A 220 -10.35 -21.40 -19.45
C GLY A 220 -11.16 -20.24 -18.90
N ILE A 221 -10.73 -19.63 -17.75
CA ILE A 221 -11.46 -18.59 -17.04
C ILE A 221 -10.49 -17.46 -16.70
N SER A 222 -9.86 -16.88 -17.71
CA SER A 222 -8.91 -15.78 -17.57
C SER A 222 -8.93 -14.88 -18.80
N ALA A 223 -8.62 -13.60 -18.60
CA ALA A 223 -8.52 -12.61 -19.67
C ALA A 223 -7.47 -11.56 -19.34
N ALA A 224 -6.80 -11.07 -20.38
CA ALA A 224 -6.05 -9.84 -20.33
C ALA A 224 -6.94 -8.64 -20.60
N VAL A 225 -6.64 -7.54 -19.92
CA VAL A 225 -7.32 -6.25 -20.05
C VAL A 225 -6.45 -5.31 -20.87
N TYR A 226 -7.05 -4.68 -21.86
CA TYR A 226 -6.41 -3.69 -22.73
C TYR A 226 -7.18 -2.37 -22.67
N CYS A 227 -6.46 -1.28 -22.76
CA CYS A 227 -7.02 0.06 -22.97
C CYS A 227 -6.23 0.78 -24.06
N ASN A 228 -6.92 1.27 -25.09
CA ASN A 228 -6.28 1.93 -26.25
C ASN A 228 -5.15 1.09 -26.89
N GLY A 229 -5.34 -0.23 -26.97
CA GLY A 229 -4.38 -1.18 -27.51
C GLY A 229 -3.20 -1.53 -26.60
N LYS A 230 -3.06 -0.89 -25.41
CA LYS A 230 -2.04 -1.22 -24.41
C LYS A 230 -2.58 -2.23 -23.41
N ARG A 231 -1.78 -3.25 -23.10
CA ARG A 231 -2.10 -4.24 -22.08
C ARG A 231 -1.96 -3.61 -20.70
N LEU A 232 -3.04 -3.64 -19.90
CA LEU A 232 -3.05 -3.16 -18.52
C LEU A 232 -2.70 -4.27 -17.53
N GLY A 233 -3.17 -5.49 -17.77
CA GLY A 233 -3.00 -6.59 -16.83
C GLY A 233 -3.84 -7.80 -17.18
N VAL A 234 -4.09 -8.65 -16.18
CA VAL A 234 -4.85 -9.89 -16.31
C VAL A 234 -5.79 -10.09 -15.13
N PHE A 235 -6.85 -10.84 -15.34
CA PHE A 235 -7.73 -11.31 -14.25
C PHE A 235 -8.37 -12.64 -14.61
N GLY A 236 -8.83 -13.36 -13.61
CA GLY A 236 -9.51 -14.63 -13.81
C GLY A 236 -9.62 -15.46 -12.54
N LYS A 237 -10.08 -16.69 -12.69
CA LYS A 237 -10.11 -17.69 -11.61
C LYS A 237 -8.68 -18.14 -11.30
N LEU A 238 -8.38 -18.36 -10.03
CA LEU A 238 -7.13 -18.97 -9.59
C LEU A 238 -6.99 -20.36 -10.24
N ALA A 239 -5.77 -20.75 -10.64
CA ALA A 239 -5.49 -22.06 -11.19
C ALA A 239 -5.86 -23.16 -10.19
N ASN A 240 -6.45 -24.24 -10.67
CA ASN A 240 -6.93 -25.33 -9.80
C ASN A 240 -5.78 -25.99 -9.03
N GLU A 241 -4.62 -26.11 -9.65
CA GLU A 241 -3.41 -26.68 -9.06
C GLU A 241 -2.99 -25.86 -7.83
N ILE A 242 -2.90 -24.53 -7.98
CA ILE A 242 -2.56 -23.62 -6.89
C ILE A 242 -3.64 -23.70 -5.79
N ASN A 243 -4.92 -23.67 -6.16
CA ASN A 243 -6.00 -23.77 -5.17
C ASN A 243 -5.91 -25.09 -4.37
N ALA A 244 -5.50 -26.20 -5.00
CA ALA A 244 -5.31 -27.46 -4.33
C ALA A 244 -4.12 -27.47 -3.35
N GLU A 245 -3.12 -26.63 -3.56
CA GLU A 245 -1.92 -26.50 -2.75
C GLU A 245 -2.11 -25.55 -1.55
N LEU A 246 -3.17 -24.71 -1.55
CA LEU A 246 -3.41 -23.77 -0.46
C LEU A 246 -3.57 -24.47 0.89
N GLU A 247 -2.97 -23.91 1.93
CA GLU A 247 -3.05 -24.40 3.31
C GLU A 247 -4.36 -23.99 4.00
N ILE A 248 -5.51 -24.42 3.45
CA ILE A 248 -6.85 -24.21 4.01
C ILE A 248 -7.55 -25.55 4.20
N ALA A 249 -8.66 -25.56 4.94
CA ALA A 249 -9.45 -26.77 5.15
C ALA A 249 -9.97 -27.35 3.81
N LYS A 250 -10.04 -28.69 3.72
CA LYS A 250 -10.39 -29.36 2.45
C LYS A 250 -11.77 -28.99 1.94
N ASP A 251 -12.76 -28.91 2.83
CA ASP A 251 -14.12 -28.47 2.54
C ASP A 251 -14.17 -27.03 2.00
N GLN A 252 -13.30 -26.16 2.50
CA GLN A 252 -13.15 -24.80 1.95
C GLN A 252 -12.54 -24.84 0.55
N LYS A 253 -11.53 -25.68 0.26
CA LYS A 253 -10.94 -25.81 -1.07
C LYS A 253 -11.97 -26.24 -2.13
N ASP A 254 -12.82 -27.19 -1.78
CA ASP A 254 -13.80 -27.76 -2.67
C ASP A 254 -14.96 -26.80 -2.97
N SER A 255 -15.27 -25.89 -2.06
CA SER A 255 -16.36 -24.91 -2.18
C SER A 255 -15.92 -23.53 -2.62
N GLN A 256 -14.60 -23.23 -2.61
CA GLN A 256 -14.11 -21.88 -2.88
C GLN A 256 -13.87 -21.60 -4.37
N ASN A 257 -14.47 -20.52 -4.81
CA ASN A 257 -14.06 -19.84 -6.04
C ASN A 257 -13.17 -18.66 -5.64
N ILE A 258 -11.93 -18.65 -6.08
CA ILE A 258 -11.00 -17.53 -5.88
C ILE A 258 -10.73 -16.90 -7.23
N TYR A 259 -10.96 -15.61 -7.33
CA TYR A 259 -10.70 -14.79 -8.51
C TYR A 259 -9.70 -13.70 -8.15
N LEU A 260 -8.70 -13.52 -8.99
CA LEU A 260 -7.67 -12.50 -8.83
C LEU A 260 -7.57 -11.66 -10.11
N GLY A 261 -7.23 -10.40 -9.95
CA GLY A 261 -6.91 -9.51 -11.06
C GLY A 261 -5.81 -8.55 -10.68
N GLU A 262 -4.84 -8.32 -11.56
CA GLU A 262 -3.77 -7.36 -11.35
C GLU A 262 -3.60 -6.47 -12.57
N LEU A 263 -3.66 -5.14 -12.38
CA LEU A 263 -3.63 -4.13 -13.42
C LEU A 263 -2.64 -3.01 -13.12
N ASP A 264 -1.91 -2.60 -14.14
CA ASP A 264 -1.10 -1.39 -14.14
C ASP A 264 -2.00 -0.15 -14.25
N LEU A 265 -2.07 0.64 -13.18
CA LEU A 265 -2.87 1.87 -13.16
C LEU A 265 -2.13 3.07 -13.77
N SER A 266 -0.82 3.02 -13.94
CA SER A 266 -0.06 4.12 -14.51
C SER A 266 -0.52 4.47 -15.93
N LEU A 267 -1.01 3.47 -16.67
CA LEU A 267 -1.53 3.60 -18.01
C LEU A 267 -2.94 4.21 -18.08
N ILE A 268 -3.72 4.14 -17.00
CA ILE A 268 -5.07 4.74 -16.91
C ILE A 268 -4.97 6.26 -16.74
N HIS A 269 -3.96 6.73 -16.05
CA HIS A 269 -3.76 8.15 -15.78
C HIS A 269 -3.29 8.96 -17.01
N ILE A 270 -2.78 8.30 -18.07
CA ILE A 270 -2.27 8.95 -19.28
C ILE A 270 -3.40 9.32 -20.26
N SER A 271 -4.59 8.78 -20.11
CA SER A 271 -5.66 8.86 -21.11
C SER A 271 -6.73 9.93 -20.85
N GLU A 272 -6.42 10.99 -20.07
CA GLU A 272 -7.33 12.15 -20.10
C GLU A 272 -7.25 12.82 -21.47
N PRO A 273 -8.37 12.93 -22.22
CA PRO A 273 -8.40 13.81 -23.36
C PRO A 273 -8.19 15.24 -22.85
N THR A 274 -7.12 15.87 -23.28
CA THR A 274 -6.89 17.31 -23.06
C THR A 274 -8.12 18.04 -23.58
N ARG A 275 -9.10 18.30 -22.73
CA ARG A 275 -10.17 19.25 -23.05
C ARG A 275 -9.50 20.60 -23.14
N LEU A 276 -9.12 20.98 -24.35
CA LEU A 276 -8.83 22.37 -24.68
C LEU A 276 -10.01 23.18 -24.16
N ARG A 277 -9.83 23.86 -23.02
CA ARG A 277 -10.71 24.93 -22.61
C ARG A 277 -10.56 26.00 -23.72
N ARG A 278 -11.54 26.08 -24.61
CA ARG A 278 -11.73 27.28 -25.36
C ARG A 278 -11.95 28.40 -24.34
N ILE A 279 -10.96 29.27 -24.19
CA ILE A 279 -11.12 30.54 -23.54
C ILE A 279 -11.88 31.39 -24.58
N SER A 280 -13.16 31.59 -24.31
CA SER A 280 -13.96 32.63 -24.98
C SER A 280 -13.92 33.89 -24.14
#